data_2a591c5c0404c15d66e7e9b0c3aef6f4
#
_entry.id   2a591c5c0404c15d66e7e9b0c3aef6f4
#
_cell.length_a   1.000
_cell.length_b   1.000
_cell.length_c   1.000
_cell.angle_alpha   90.00
_cell.angle_beta   90.00
_cell.angle_gamma   90.00
#
_symmetry.space_group_name_H-M   'P 1'
#
loop_
_entity.id
_entity.type
_entity.pdbx_description
1 polymer ?
#
loop_
_entity_poly.entity_id
_entity_poly.type
_entity_poly.pdbx_seq_one_letter_code
_entity_poly.pdbx_strand_id
1 'polypeptide(L)'
;MIISQTPLRISFVGGGTDLKDYWSVKPGAVLSTTIDKYVYVIIKERFDDYIYINYTQKEIVNKLSNLKHDLVREAMLKTGIERGVEITTLADIPSEGSGLGSSSSITVGLLNALYAFQGRQVTAEQLAQEACEIEIDILGNPIGKQDQYIAAYGGLREITFNPDETVTVESVKIQNAYKRSFGSNMLLFYTDVTRKSSDILVEQKANTRDKMDILTQMKDQVHLLREILESDDCCDEAGQILYDAWQCKKKLSEKISSPAIDKMYQQACDAGALGGKISGAGGGGFLLVYVPREKQNAVRAAMKDYRDFPFMLDPDGSKIIFNMRRAYWK
;
A
#
# COMPACT_ATOMS: atom_id res chain seq x y z
N MET A 1 23.24 2.67 -14.23
CA MET A 1 22.52 2.71 -12.96
C MET A 1 21.08 3.14 -13.21
N ILE A 2 20.13 2.45 -12.63
CA ILE A 2 18.70 2.74 -12.69
C ILE A 2 18.21 2.98 -11.26
N ILE A 3 17.31 3.93 -11.06
CA ILE A 3 16.61 4.13 -9.78
C ILE A 3 15.14 4.24 -10.05
N SER A 4 14.33 3.33 -9.48
CA SER A 4 12.90 3.48 -9.39
C SER A 4 12.51 4.09 -8.05
N GLN A 5 11.46 4.91 -8.07
CA GLN A 5 10.76 5.46 -6.92
C GLN A 5 9.33 4.95 -6.97
N THR A 6 8.90 4.26 -5.94
CA THR A 6 7.56 3.68 -5.85
C THR A 6 6.87 4.16 -4.58
N PRO A 7 5.71 4.81 -4.67
CA PRO A 7 5.05 5.38 -3.51
C PRO A 7 4.45 4.31 -2.60
N LEU A 8 4.36 4.65 -1.32
CA LEU A 8 3.52 3.96 -0.36
C LEU A 8 2.07 4.40 -0.52
N ARG A 9 1.14 3.71 0.15
CA ARG A 9 -0.28 3.96 -0.01
C ARG A 9 -1.06 4.05 1.30
N ILE A 10 -2.15 4.78 1.24
CA ILE A 10 -3.23 4.74 2.22
C ILE A 10 -4.47 4.15 1.55
N SER A 11 -5.06 3.10 2.17
CA SER A 11 -6.34 2.52 1.77
C SER A 11 -7.42 3.03 2.72
N PHE A 12 -8.35 3.81 2.21
CA PHE A 12 -9.40 4.45 3.01
C PHE A 12 -10.49 3.45 3.40
N VAL A 13 -11.13 2.85 2.42
CA VAL A 13 -12.29 1.95 2.58
C VAL A 13 -12.19 0.74 1.65
N GLY A 14 -13.00 -0.29 1.90
CA GLY A 14 -13.12 -1.47 1.04
C GLY A 14 -12.10 -2.58 1.31
N GLY A 15 -11.05 -2.32 2.10
CA GLY A 15 -9.97 -3.31 2.32
C GLY A 15 -10.47 -4.62 2.91
N GLY A 16 -10.02 -5.72 2.29
CA GLY A 16 -10.50 -7.08 2.54
C GLY A 16 -11.37 -7.63 1.41
N THR A 17 -12.03 -6.76 0.62
CA THR A 17 -12.77 -7.18 -0.58
C THR A 17 -11.86 -7.40 -1.79
N ASP A 18 -10.59 -7.04 -1.65
CA ASP A 18 -9.48 -7.32 -2.57
C ASP A 18 -8.88 -8.72 -2.40
N LEU A 19 -9.34 -9.50 -1.40
CA LEU A 19 -8.98 -10.90 -1.19
C LEU A 19 -9.76 -11.81 -2.15
N LYS A 20 -9.09 -12.85 -2.69
CA LYS A 20 -9.67 -13.80 -3.65
C LYS A 20 -10.95 -14.45 -3.13
N ASP A 21 -10.98 -14.78 -1.84
CA ASP A 21 -12.13 -15.41 -1.18
C ASP A 21 -13.40 -14.52 -1.22
N TYR A 22 -13.28 -13.20 -1.43
CA TYR A 22 -14.40 -12.30 -1.63
C TYR A 22 -14.69 -12.05 -3.11
N TRP A 23 -13.69 -11.51 -3.87
CA TRP A 23 -13.94 -11.05 -5.22
C TRP A 23 -14.23 -12.18 -6.22
N SER A 24 -13.86 -13.43 -5.94
CA SER A 24 -14.25 -14.59 -6.75
C SER A 24 -15.76 -14.90 -6.69
N VAL A 25 -16.48 -14.37 -5.68
CA VAL A 25 -17.92 -14.56 -5.49
C VAL A 25 -18.71 -13.32 -5.90
N LYS A 26 -18.24 -12.15 -5.51
CA LYS A 26 -18.84 -10.84 -5.80
C LYS A 26 -17.75 -9.83 -6.11
N PRO A 27 -17.93 -8.89 -7.04
CA PRO A 27 -16.94 -7.85 -7.28
C PRO A 27 -16.54 -7.14 -5.99
N GLY A 28 -15.23 -7.08 -5.73
CA GLY A 28 -14.63 -6.32 -4.64
C GLY A 28 -14.26 -4.91 -5.09
N ALA A 29 -14.13 -3.97 -4.17
CA ALA A 29 -13.64 -2.64 -4.48
C ALA A 29 -12.91 -2.01 -3.28
N VAL A 30 -11.92 -1.18 -3.57
CA VAL A 30 -11.21 -0.35 -2.58
C VAL A 30 -11.05 1.07 -3.09
N LEU A 31 -11.03 2.03 -2.17
CA LEU A 31 -10.61 3.40 -2.45
C LEU A 31 -9.28 3.65 -1.76
N SER A 32 -8.24 3.90 -2.56
CA SER A 32 -6.87 4.05 -2.09
C SER A 32 -6.18 5.25 -2.76
N THR A 33 -5.14 5.75 -2.12
CA THR A 33 -4.27 6.79 -2.66
C THR A 33 -2.82 6.49 -2.37
N THR A 34 -1.94 6.95 -3.25
CA THR A 34 -0.51 7.02 -2.97
C THR A 34 -0.16 8.27 -2.16
N ILE A 35 0.94 8.20 -1.43
CA ILE A 35 1.47 9.27 -0.59
C ILE A 35 2.95 9.55 -0.90
N ASP A 36 3.44 10.74 -0.52
CA ASP A 36 4.83 11.21 -0.68
C ASP A 36 5.84 10.52 0.25
N LYS A 37 5.65 9.24 0.44
CA LYS A 37 6.58 8.33 1.12
C LYS A 37 6.85 7.16 0.21
N TYR A 38 8.10 6.77 0.08
CA TYR A 38 8.54 5.93 -1.03
C TYR A 38 9.38 4.76 -0.61
N VAL A 39 9.41 3.81 -1.50
CA VAL A 39 10.47 2.81 -1.62
C VAL A 39 11.29 3.14 -2.86
N TYR A 40 12.61 3.05 -2.73
CA TYR A 40 13.55 3.21 -3.83
C TYR A 40 14.23 1.88 -4.12
N VAL A 41 14.33 1.54 -5.40
CA VAL A 41 15.13 0.41 -5.86
C VAL A 41 16.21 0.93 -6.79
N ILE A 42 17.46 0.66 -6.44
CA ILE A 42 18.66 1.06 -7.20
C ILE A 42 19.25 -0.19 -7.81
N ILE A 43 19.42 -0.21 -9.13
CA ILE A 43 20.05 -1.30 -9.85
C ILE A 43 21.29 -0.80 -10.57
N LYS A 44 22.39 -1.52 -10.40
CA LYS A 44 23.66 -1.25 -11.04
C LYS A 44 24.24 -2.53 -11.64
N GLU A 45 24.79 -2.44 -12.84
CA GLU A 45 25.59 -3.50 -13.45
C GLU A 45 26.88 -3.71 -12.68
N ARG A 46 27.29 -4.96 -12.52
CA ARG A 46 28.56 -5.34 -11.95
C ARG A 46 29.52 -5.83 -13.04
N PHE A 47 30.80 -5.75 -12.74
CA PHE A 47 31.83 -6.28 -13.65
C PHE A 47 32.05 -7.80 -13.47
N ASP A 48 31.60 -8.34 -12.33
CA ASP A 48 31.60 -9.77 -12.00
C ASP A 48 30.21 -10.39 -12.19
N ASP A 49 30.11 -11.70 -12.20
CA ASP A 49 28.86 -12.45 -12.39
C ASP A 49 28.06 -12.63 -11.08
N TYR A 50 28.47 -12.01 -9.98
CA TYR A 50 27.76 -12.12 -8.71
C TYR A 50 26.49 -11.26 -8.66
N ILE A 51 25.61 -11.63 -7.77
CA ILE A 51 24.41 -10.88 -7.39
C ILE A 51 24.65 -10.30 -6.00
N TYR A 52 24.54 -9.00 -5.86
CA TYR A 52 24.66 -8.28 -4.60
C TYR A 52 23.30 -7.67 -4.27
N ILE A 53 22.77 -8.00 -3.09
CA ILE A 53 21.51 -7.40 -2.61
C ILE A 53 21.79 -6.69 -1.29
N ASN A 54 21.45 -5.42 -1.23
CA ASN A 54 21.57 -4.56 -0.04
C ASN A 54 20.17 -4.10 0.38
N TYR A 55 19.74 -4.52 1.55
CA TYR A 55 18.50 -4.12 2.21
C TYR A 55 18.80 -3.95 3.71
N THR A 56 17.94 -4.38 4.64
CA THR A 56 18.28 -4.45 6.07
C THR A 56 19.42 -5.44 6.36
N GLN A 57 19.70 -6.33 5.41
CA GLN A 57 20.80 -7.26 5.40
C GLN A 57 21.57 -7.11 4.08
N LYS A 58 22.71 -7.78 3.98
CA LYS A 58 23.47 -7.88 2.74
C LYS A 58 23.61 -9.33 2.32
N GLU A 59 23.29 -9.60 1.07
CA GLU A 59 23.49 -10.91 0.46
C GLU A 59 24.43 -10.79 -0.75
N ILE A 60 25.36 -11.76 -0.90
CA ILE A 60 26.24 -11.88 -2.05
C ILE A 60 26.18 -13.35 -2.48
N VAL A 61 25.65 -13.59 -3.66
CA VAL A 61 25.48 -14.94 -4.19
C VAL A 61 25.96 -15.03 -5.64
N ASN A 62 26.38 -16.22 -6.05
CA ASN A 62 26.80 -16.52 -7.43
C ASN A 62 25.70 -17.23 -8.25
N LYS A 63 24.62 -17.62 -7.61
CA LYS A 63 23.44 -18.24 -8.24
C LYS A 63 22.18 -17.63 -7.64
N LEU A 64 21.23 -17.30 -8.49
CA LEU A 64 19.94 -16.71 -8.09
C LEU A 64 19.16 -17.60 -7.10
N SER A 65 19.25 -18.93 -7.26
CA SER A 65 18.62 -19.91 -6.35
C SER A 65 19.12 -19.85 -4.89
N ASN A 66 20.27 -19.24 -4.65
CA ASN A 66 20.85 -19.10 -3.30
C ASN A 66 20.41 -17.80 -2.61
N LEU A 67 19.68 -16.93 -3.33
CA LEU A 67 19.21 -15.67 -2.79
C LEU A 67 18.05 -15.92 -1.81
N LYS A 68 18.17 -15.38 -0.59
CA LYS A 68 17.17 -15.55 0.47
C LYS A 68 16.03 -14.55 0.35
N HIS A 69 16.33 -13.34 -0.15
CA HIS A 69 15.31 -12.32 -0.35
C HIS A 69 14.38 -12.73 -1.49
N ASP A 70 13.24 -13.29 -1.15
CA ASP A 70 12.28 -13.94 -2.06
C ASP A 70 11.70 -12.97 -3.11
N LEU A 71 11.26 -11.77 -2.73
CA LEU A 71 10.73 -10.77 -3.69
C LEU A 71 11.77 -10.39 -4.74
N VAL A 72 13.04 -10.22 -4.35
CA VAL A 72 14.10 -9.90 -5.31
C VAL A 72 14.37 -11.09 -6.21
N ARG A 73 14.44 -12.30 -5.64
CA ARG A 73 14.67 -13.53 -6.40
C ARG A 73 13.59 -13.73 -7.47
N GLU A 74 12.32 -13.64 -7.10
CA GLU A 74 11.22 -13.86 -8.02
C GLU A 74 11.10 -12.74 -9.06
N ALA A 75 11.35 -11.48 -8.69
CA ALA A 75 11.38 -10.37 -9.65
C ALA A 75 12.54 -10.52 -10.66
N MET A 76 13.71 -10.99 -10.24
CA MET A 76 14.83 -11.29 -11.14
C MET A 76 14.49 -12.47 -12.07
N LEU A 77 13.91 -13.55 -11.56
CA LEU A 77 13.43 -14.68 -12.37
C LEU A 77 12.41 -14.23 -13.42
N LYS A 78 11.41 -13.45 -12.99
CA LYS A 78 10.34 -12.92 -13.86
C LYS A 78 10.89 -12.09 -15.03
N THR A 79 11.93 -11.30 -14.76
CA THR A 79 12.55 -10.42 -15.75
C THR A 79 13.68 -11.08 -16.53
N GLY A 80 14.12 -12.28 -16.14
CA GLY A 80 15.21 -13.03 -16.80
C GLY A 80 16.61 -12.43 -16.52
N ILE A 81 16.78 -11.70 -15.42
CA ILE A 81 18.09 -11.21 -14.97
C ILE A 81 18.64 -12.20 -13.95
N GLU A 82 19.71 -12.93 -14.30
CA GLU A 82 20.21 -14.05 -13.49
C GLU A 82 21.48 -13.73 -12.71
N ARG A 83 22.26 -12.71 -13.09
CA ARG A 83 23.58 -12.40 -12.54
C ARG A 83 24.10 -11.01 -12.93
N GLY A 84 25.23 -10.64 -12.36
CA GLY A 84 25.97 -9.43 -12.76
C GLY A 84 25.29 -8.13 -12.34
N VAL A 85 24.52 -8.15 -11.25
CA VAL A 85 23.80 -6.98 -10.77
C VAL A 85 23.99 -6.73 -9.27
N GLU A 86 23.97 -5.46 -8.91
CA GLU A 86 23.82 -5.02 -7.53
C GLU A 86 22.49 -4.28 -7.38
N ILE A 87 21.66 -4.75 -6.45
CA ILE A 87 20.34 -4.19 -6.16
C ILE A 87 20.36 -3.68 -4.73
N THR A 88 19.93 -2.44 -4.53
CA THR A 88 19.77 -1.83 -3.20
C THR A 88 18.34 -1.34 -3.05
N THR A 89 17.68 -1.68 -1.94
CA THR A 89 16.36 -1.17 -1.59
C THR A 89 16.46 -0.23 -0.39
N LEU A 90 15.80 0.92 -0.48
CA LEU A 90 15.67 1.91 0.58
C LEU A 90 14.19 2.24 0.75
N ALA A 91 13.77 2.54 1.97
CA ALA A 91 12.39 2.93 2.25
C ALA A 91 12.33 4.04 3.30
N ASP A 92 11.36 4.95 3.15
CA ASP A 92 11.13 6.07 4.08
C ASP A 92 10.56 5.63 5.44
N ILE A 93 10.09 4.37 5.52
CA ILE A 93 9.52 3.76 6.72
C ILE A 93 10.09 2.36 6.93
N PRO A 94 9.95 1.78 8.14
CA PRO A 94 10.26 0.37 8.35
C PRO A 94 9.50 -0.52 7.36
N SER A 95 10.19 -1.47 6.75
CA SER A 95 9.65 -2.34 5.70
C SER A 95 8.54 -3.28 6.19
N GLU A 96 8.56 -3.65 7.48
CA GLU A 96 7.61 -4.59 8.05
C GLU A 96 6.63 -3.91 9.01
N GLY A 97 5.36 -4.32 8.98
CA GLY A 97 4.34 -3.95 9.96
C GLY A 97 3.83 -2.50 9.89
N SER A 98 4.23 -1.72 8.89
CA SER A 98 3.77 -0.33 8.74
C SER A 98 2.30 -0.23 8.31
N GLY A 99 1.78 -1.19 7.57
CA GLY A 99 0.44 -1.16 7.01
C GLY A 99 0.26 -0.18 5.83
N LEU A 100 1.36 0.33 5.27
CA LEU A 100 1.34 1.30 4.16
C LEU A 100 1.70 0.69 2.78
N GLY A 101 1.62 -0.63 2.62
CA GLY A 101 1.84 -1.31 1.34
C GLY A 101 3.30 -1.46 0.94
N SER A 102 4.24 -1.43 1.89
CA SER A 102 5.69 -1.39 1.63
C SER A 102 6.18 -2.60 0.84
N SER A 103 5.73 -3.82 1.14
CA SER A 103 6.14 -5.04 0.42
C SER A 103 5.80 -4.95 -1.07
N SER A 104 4.56 -4.64 -1.39
CA SER A 104 4.10 -4.54 -2.78
C SER A 104 4.74 -3.36 -3.51
N SER A 105 5.02 -2.24 -2.80
CA SER A 105 5.80 -1.14 -3.38
C SER A 105 7.23 -1.56 -3.72
N ILE A 106 7.85 -2.46 -2.91
CA ILE A 106 9.16 -3.05 -3.23
C ILE A 106 9.04 -3.91 -4.49
N THR A 107 8.05 -4.80 -4.57
CA THR A 107 7.88 -5.73 -5.71
C THR A 107 7.65 -4.97 -7.02
N VAL A 108 6.72 -4.00 -7.01
CA VAL A 108 6.45 -3.12 -8.17
C VAL A 108 7.68 -2.32 -8.56
N GLY A 109 8.40 -1.75 -7.59
CA GLY A 109 9.62 -0.98 -7.82
C GLY A 109 10.76 -1.82 -8.39
N LEU A 110 10.90 -3.07 -7.92
CA LEU A 110 11.87 -4.04 -8.44
C LEU A 110 11.58 -4.35 -9.91
N LEU A 111 10.34 -4.73 -10.23
CA LEU A 111 9.94 -5.04 -11.61
C LEU A 111 10.18 -3.85 -12.53
N ASN A 112 9.74 -2.65 -12.14
CA ASN A 112 9.94 -1.44 -12.92
C ASN A 112 11.43 -1.15 -13.18
N ALA A 113 12.26 -1.24 -12.14
CA ALA A 113 13.69 -0.98 -12.25
C ALA A 113 14.40 -2.06 -13.09
N LEU A 114 14.05 -3.35 -12.94
CA LEU A 114 14.63 -4.47 -13.69
C LEU A 114 14.28 -4.38 -15.17
N TYR A 115 13.01 -4.08 -15.51
CA TYR A 115 12.62 -3.85 -16.91
C TYR A 115 13.33 -2.63 -17.50
N ALA A 116 13.41 -1.52 -16.77
CA ALA A 116 14.15 -0.34 -17.20
C ALA A 116 15.65 -0.64 -17.38
N PHE A 117 16.22 -1.49 -16.55
CA PHE A 117 17.62 -1.95 -16.67
C PHE A 117 17.85 -2.72 -18.00
N GLN A 118 16.88 -3.49 -18.46
CA GLN A 118 16.90 -4.18 -19.76
C GLN A 118 16.55 -3.28 -20.96
N GLY A 119 16.12 -2.04 -20.74
CA GLY A 119 15.66 -1.20 -21.82
C GLY A 119 14.22 -1.33 -22.21
N ARG A 120 13.48 -2.04 -21.43
CA ARG A 120 12.05 -2.27 -21.64
C ARG A 120 11.25 -1.26 -20.83
N GLN A 121 10.20 -0.74 -21.43
CA GLN A 121 9.21 0.08 -20.78
C GLN A 121 7.92 -0.75 -20.70
N VAL A 122 7.34 -0.85 -19.51
CA VAL A 122 6.16 -1.65 -19.23
C VAL A 122 5.04 -0.78 -18.66
N THR A 123 3.80 -1.21 -18.83
CA THR A 123 2.64 -0.48 -18.33
C THR A 123 2.45 -0.67 -16.82
N ALA A 124 1.71 0.24 -16.18
CA ALA A 124 1.32 0.08 -14.78
C ALA A 124 0.51 -1.20 -14.56
N GLU A 125 -0.36 -1.56 -15.51
CA GLU A 125 -1.12 -2.82 -15.48
C GLU A 125 -0.21 -4.04 -15.44
N GLN A 126 0.79 -4.11 -16.32
CA GLN A 126 1.73 -5.22 -16.33
C GLN A 126 2.52 -5.30 -15.02
N LEU A 127 2.99 -4.17 -14.49
CA LEU A 127 3.69 -4.14 -13.20
C LEU A 127 2.81 -4.67 -12.06
N ALA A 128 1.54 -4.25 -12.02
CA ALA A 128 0.61 -4.67 -10.98
C ALA A 128 0.28 -6.16 -11.07
N GLN A 129 0.00 -6.67 -12.27
CA GLN A 129 -0.30 -8.08 -12.52
C GLN A 129 0.87 -8.98 -12.14
N GLU A 130 2.08 -8.67 -12.61
CA GLU A 130 3.27 -9.45 -12.31
C GLU A 130 3.66 -9.38 -10.83
N ALA A 131 3.45 -8.24 -10.16
CA ALA A 131 3.64 -8.13 -8.72
C ALA A 131 2.63 -8.97 -7.95
N CYS A 132 1.35 -9.02 -8.36
CA CYS A 132 0.36 -9.92 -7.78
C CYS A 132 0.74 -11.39 -7.99
N GLU A 133 1.16 -11.77 -9.19
CA GLU A 133 1.63 -13.14 -9.48
C GLU A 133 2.79 -13.54 -8.57
N ILE A 134 3.79 -12.67 -8.39
CA ILE A 134 4.92 -12.95 -7.50
C ILE A 134 4.46 -13.10 -6.05
N GLU A 135 3.75 -12.13 -5.52
CA GLU A 135 3.44 -12.10 -4.10
C GLU A 135 2.34 -13.10 -3.71
N ILE A 136 1.30 -13.26 -4.53
CA ILE A 136 0.13 -14.06 -4.20
C ILE A 136 0.26 -15.50 -4.71
N ASP A 137 0.60 -15.68 -6.00
CA ASP A 137 0.55 -17.00 -6.63
C ASP A 137 1.85 -17.78 -6.42
N ILE A 138 3.02 -17.14 -6.54
CA ILE A 138 4.33 -17.81 -6.40
C ILE A 138 4.73 -17.93 -4.94
N LEU A 139 4.70 -16.83 -4.19
CA LEU A 139 5.12 -16.81 -2.79
C LEU A 139 4.02 -17.22 -1.81
N GLY A 140 2.75 -17.29 -2.27
CA GLY A 140 1.62 -17.73 -1.46
C GLY A 140 1.25 -16.79 -0.31
N ASN A 141 1.58 -15.51 -0.40
CA ASN A 141 1.25 -14.54 0.64
C ASN A 141 -0.28 -14.39 0.77
N PRO A 142 -0.83 -14.35 2.00
CA PRO A 142 -2.26 -14.24 2.24
C PRO A 142 -2.77 -12.80 2.09
N ILE A 143 -2.41 -12.12 1.00
CA ILE A 143 -2.73 -10.71 0.74
C ILE A 143 -3.71 -10.56 -0.43
N GLY A 144 -4.34 -9.40 -0.53
CA GLY A 144 -5.15 -9.02 -1.69
C GLY A 144 -4.34 -8.29 -2.76
N LYS A 145 -5.04 -7.91 -3.84
CA LYS A 145 -4.43 -7.29 -5.04
C LYS A 145 -4.27 -5.76 -4.95
N GLN A 146 -4.84 -5.08 -3.93
CA GLN A 146 -4.93 -3.62 -3.93
C GLN A 146 -3.58 -2.90 -3.92
N ASP A 147 -2.60 -3.44 -3.18
CA ASP A 147 -1.35 -2.75 -2.89
C ASP A 147 -0.45 -2.67 -4.13
N GLN A 148 -0.42 -3.74 -4.92
CA GLN A 148 0.33 -3.80 -6.17
C GLN A 148 -0.25 -2.83 -7.22
N TYR A 149 -1.58 -2.81 -7.33
CA TYR A 149 -2.25 -1.92 -8.29
C TYR A 149 -2.08 -0.46 -7.93
N ILE A 150 -2.31 -0.08 -6.67
CA ILE A 150 -2.16 1.33 -6.28
C ILE A 150 -0.70 1.81 -6.35
N ALA A 151 0.28 0.96 -6.01
CA ALA A 151 1.70 1.30 -6.13
C ALA A 151 2.14 1.48 -7.59
N ALA A 152 1.56 0.70 -8.52
CA ALA A 152 1.87 0.82 -9.94
C ALA A 152 1.20 2.02 -10.61
N TYR A 153 -0.08 2.26 -10.32
CA TYR A 153 -0.88 3.30 -10.98
C TYR A 153 -0.75 4.69 -10.34
N GLY A 154 -0.64 4.74 -9.02
CA GLY A 154 -0.56 5.99 -8.26
C GLY A 154 -1.84 6.81 -8.24
N GLY A 155 -1.83 7.87 -7.44
CA GLY A 155 -2.93 8.81 -7.30
C GLY A 155 -4.08 8.29 -6.45
N LEU A 156 -5.20 9.01 -6.48
CA LEU A 156 -6.42 8.61 -5.77
C LEU A 156 -7.28 7.76 -6.72
N ARG A 157 -7.48 6.50 -6.36
CA ARG A 157 -8.10 5.48 -7.21
C ARG A 157 -9.21 4.71 -6.52
N GLU A 158 -10.25 4.43 -7.27
CA GLU A 158 -11.11 3.28 -7.04
C GLU A 158 -10.56 2.09 -7.83
N ILE A 159 -10.37 0.97 -7.15
CA ILE A 159 -9.87 -0.27 -7.76
C ILE A 159 -10.91 -1.35 -7.54
N THR A 160 -11.47 -1.87 -8.62
CA THR A 160 -12.49 -2.93 -8.62
C THR A 160 -11.88 -4.25 -9.05
N PHE A 161 -12.14 -5.29 -8.27
CA PHE A 161 -11.65 -6.66 -8.49
C PHE A 161 -12.83 -7.52 -8.92
N ASN A 162 -12.80 -8.07 -10.14
CA ASN A 162 -13.90 -8.80 -10.72
C ASN A 162 -13.74 -10.33 -10.57
N PRO A 163 -14.86 -11.10 -10.54
CA PRO A 163 -14.82 -12.55 -10.45
C PRO A 163 -14.12 -13.25 -11.63
N ASP A 164 -14.03 -12.59 -12.78
CA ASP A 164 -13.29 -13.04 -13.97
C ASP A 164 -11.78 -12.74 -13.91
N GLU A 165 -11.27 -12.36 -12.72
CA GLU A 165 -9.89 -11.99 -12.42
C GLU A 165 -9.43 -10.65 -12.99
N THR A 166 -10.25 -9.96 -13.78
CA THR A 166 -9.93 -8.61 -14.27
C THR A 166 -9.96 -7.59 -13.15
N VAL A 167 -9.13 -6.56 -13.28
CA VAL A 167 -9.08 -5.44 -12.32
C VAL A 167 -9.30 -4.14 -13.07
N THR A 168 -10.24 -3.34 -12.59
CA THR A 168 -10.51 -2.01 -13.15
C THR A 168 -9.95 -0.95 -12.21
N VAL A 169 -9.16 -0.01 -12.75
CA VAL A 169 -8.54 1.07 -11.98
C VAL A 169 -9.04 2.41 -12.51
N GLU A 170 -9.84 3.11 -11.71
CA GLU A 170 -10.42 4.40 -12.08
C GLU A 170 -9.86 5.54 -11.23
N SER A 171 -9.61 6.68 -11.87
CA SER A 171 -9.28 7.92 -11.14
C SER A 171 -10.53 8.52 -10.52
N VAL A 172 -10.46 8.89 -9.25
CA VAL A 172 -11.49 9.69 -8.61
C VAL A 172 -11.39 11.12 -9.15
N LYS A 173 -12.51 11.63 -9.68
CA LYS A 173 -12.59 12.97 -10.29
C LYS A 173 -12.82 14.02 -9.21
N ILE A 174 -11.76 14.45 -8.56
CA ILE A 174 -11.77 15.45 -7.50
C ILE A 174 -11.02 16.71 -7.96
N GLN A 175 -11.57 17.88 -7.71
CA GLN A 175 -10.88 19.13 -7.95
C GLN A 175 -9.61 19.25 -7.09
N ASN A 176 -8.55 19.85 -7.63
CA ASN A 176 -7.27 19.95 -6.94
C ASN A 176 -7.34 20.68 -5.58
N ALA A 177 -8.24 21.64 -5.42
CA ALA A 177 -8.45 22.35 -4.16
C ALA A 177 -9.04 21.40 -3.10
N TYR A 178 -10.06 20.64 -3.46
CA TYR A 178 -10.70 19.66 -2.57
C TYR A 178 -9.78 18.48 -2.26
N LYS A 179 -9.02 17.99 -3.24
CA LYS A 179 -8.00 16.97 -3.03
C LYS A 179 -6.96 17.40 -1.99
N ARG A 180 -6.50 18.66 -2.08
CA ARG A 180 -5.57 19.21 -1.08
C ARG A 180 -6.22 19.35 0.30
N SER A 181 -7.46 19.83 0.35
CA SER A 181 -8.23 19.94 1.60
C SER A 181 -8.41 18.58 2.25
N PHE A 182 -8.90 17.59 1.50
CA PHE A 182 -9.07 16.22 1.97
C PHE A 182 -7.76 15.63 2.50
N GLY A 183 -6.66 15.74 1.74
CA GLY A 183 -5.35 15.26 2.17
C GLY A 183 -4.82 15.99 3.42
N SER A 184 -5.03 17.32 3.52
CA SER A 184 -4.58 18.11 4.66
C SER A 184 -5.38 17.85 5.94
N ASN A 185 -6.58 17.28 5.83
CA ASN A 185 -7.39 16.88 6.97
C ASN A 185 -7.04 15.48 7.50
N MET A 186 -6.08 14.79 6.86
CA MET A 186 -5.59 13.49 7.30
C MET A 186 -4.36 13.63 8.18
N LEU A 187 -4.36 13.00 9.35
CA LEU A 187 -3.19 12.84 10.20
C LEU A 187 -2.84 11.37 10.34
N LEU A 188 -1.55 11.07 10.43
CA LEU A 188 -1.05 9.71 10.53
C LEU A 188 -0.13 9.59 11.74
N PHE A 189 -0.48 8.73 12.70
CA PHE A 189 0.28 8.52 13.93
C PHE A 189 0.80 7.09 14.00
N TYR A 190 2.09 6.92 14.33
CA TYR A 190 2.67 5.62 14.54
C TYR A 190 2.25 5.03 15.89
N THR A 191 1.79 3.78 15.88
CA THR A 191 1.21 3.13 17.09
C THR A 191 2.26 2.51 18.01
N ASP A 192 3.53 2.48 17.61
CA ASP A 192 4.62 1.70 18.24
C ASP A 192 4.33 0.20 18.41
N VAL A 193 3.27 -0.29 17.76
CA VAL A 193 2.91 -1.71 17.76
C VAL A 193 3.18 -2.25 16.35
N THR A 194 4.12 -3.18 16.25
CA THR A 194 4.36 -3.93 15.01
C THR A 194 3.82 -5.35 15.18
N ARG A 195 3.02 -5.80 14.23
CA ARG A 195 2.56 -7.18 14.12
C ARG A 195 2.75 -7.66 12.70
N LYS A 196 2.98 -8.95 12.55
CA LYS A 196 2.99 -9.57 11.21
C LYS A 196 1.59 -9.48 10.63
N SER A 197 1.44 -8.71 9.55
CA SER A 197 0.16 -8.58 8.83
C SER A 197 -0.36 -9.92 8.32
N SER A 198 0.53 -10.86 8.00
CA SER A 198 0.18 -12.23 7.61
C SER A 198 -0.74 -12.93 8.60
N ASP A 199 -0.48 -12.80 9.92
CA ASP A 199 -1.24 -13.50 10.96
C ASP A 199 -2.70 -12.99 11.04
N ILE A 200 -2.90 -11.69 10.77
CA ILE A 200 -4.23 -11.07 10.74
C ILE A 200 -4.96 -11.45 9.44
N LEU A 201 -4.24 -11.41 8.31
CA LEU A 201 -4.81 -11.69 7.00
C LEU A 201 -5.17 -13.17 6.83
N VAL A 202 -4.40 -14.09 7.41
CA VAL A 202 -4.77 -15.52 7.45
C VAL A 202 -6.09 -15.73 8.18
N GLU A 203 -6.29 -15.09 9.35
CA GLU A 203 -7.54 -15.18 10.09
C GLU A 203 -8.69 -14.50 9.34
N GLN A 204 -8.45 -13.30 8.78
CA GLN A 204 -9.45 -12.60 7.98
C GLN A 204 -9.87 -13.44 6.77
N LYS A 205 -8.92 -14.07 6.07
CA LYS A 205 -9.18 -14.97 4.95
C LYS A 205 -10.05 -16.15 5.38
N ALA A 206 -9.73 -16.79 6.51
CA ALA A 206 -10.50 -17.91 7.03
C ALA A 206 -11.96 -17.50 7.36
N ASN A 207 -12.17 -16.28 7.85
CA ASN A 207 -13.48 -15.76 8.23
C ASN A 207 -14.26 -15.11 7.06
N THR A 208 -13.67 -14.97 5.86
CA THR A 208 -14.28 -14.20 4.74
C THR A 208 -15.68 -14.67 4.40
N ARG A 209 -15.92 -15.99 4.33
CA ARG A 209 -17.24 -16.54 3.98
C ARG A 209 -18.33 -16.19 4.99
N ASP A 210 -18.00 -16.20 6.27
CA ASP A 210 -18.93 -15.89 7.36
C ASP A 210 -19.16 -14.38 7.52
N LYS A 211 -18.27 -13.56 6.92
CA LYS A 211 -18.28 -12.10 7.02
C LYS A 211 -18.63 -11.39 5.70
N MET A 212 -19.21 -12.12 4.72
CA MET A 212 -19.56 -11.58 3.40
C MET A 212 -20.45 -10.34 3.46
N ASP A 213 -21.41 -10.28 4.39
CA ASP A 213 -22.29 -9.12 4.53
C ASP A 213 -21.54 -7.89 5.04
N ILE A 214 -20.62 -8.07 5.99
CA ILE A 214 -19.77 -6.98 6.49
C ILE A 214 -18.83 -6.47 5.39
N LEU A 215 -18.22 -7.38 4.65
CA LEU A 215 -17.36 -7.02 3.51
C LEU A 215 -18.15 -6.30 2.41
N THR A 216 -19.40 -6.71 2.17
CA THR A 216 -20.29 -6.02 1.22
C THR A 216 -20.58 -4.59 1.69
N GLN A 217 -20.89 -4.37 2.98
CA GLN A 217 -21.04 -3.04 3.54
C GLN A 217 -19.77 -2.20 3.38
N MET A 218 -18.59 -2.78 3.65
CA MET A 218 -17.31 -2.10 3.46
C MET A 218 -17.04 -1.75 1.98
N LYS A 219 -17.47 -2.58 1.04
CA LYS A 219 -17.42 -2.29 -0.39
C LYS A 219 -18.35 -1.12 -0.75
N ASP A 220 -19.58 -1.13 -0.24
CA ASP A 220 -20.55 -0.06 -0.55
C ASP A 220 -20.08 1.31 -0.05
N GLN A 221 -19.28 1.36 1.04
CA GLN A 221 -18.63 2.57 1.52
C GLN A 221 -17.60 3.15 0.51
N VAL A 222 -17.08 2.34 -0.43
CA VAL A 222 -16.19 2.80 -1.49
C VAL A 222 -16.92 3.79 -2.40
N HIS A 223 -18.11 3.43 -2.84
CA HIS A 223 -18.94 4.28 -3.71
C HIS A 223 -19.39 5.54 -2.97
N LEU A 224 -19.83 5.41 -1.70
CA LEU A 224 -20.22 6.56 -0.89
C LEU A 224 -19.07 7.56 -0.70
N LEU A 225 -17.87 7.09 -0.37
CA LEU A 225 -16.72 7.98 -0.21
C LEU A 225 -16.31 8.60 -1.55
N ARG A 226 -16.36 7.84 -2.64
CA ARG A 226 -16.10 8.36 -3.98
C ARG A 226 -17.08 9.49 -4.35
N GLU A 227 -18.37 9.28 -4.16
CA GLU A 227 -19.41 10.28 -4.45
C GLU A 227 -19.17 11.58 -3.66
N ILE A 228 -18.84 11.49 -2.38
CA ILE A 228 -18.49 12.65 -1.55
C ILE A 228 -17.25 13.35 -2.08
N LEU A 229 -16.20 12.60 -2.46
CA LEU A 229 -14.96 13.19 -2.97
C LEU A 229 -15.12 13.82 -4.36
N GLU A 230 -16.05 13.34 -5.16
CA GLU A 230 -16.38 13.87 -6.49
C GLU A 230 -17.42 15.01 -6.42
N SER A 231 -18.15 15.16 -5.31
CA SER A 231 -18.97 16.33 -5.03
C SER A 231 -18.06 17.52 -4.64
N ASP A 232 -18.44 18.72 -5.03
CA ASP A 232 -17.66 19.92 -4.70
C ASP A 232 -17.79 20.33 -3.21
N ASP A 233 -18.40 19.51 -2.38
CA ASP A 233 -18.61 19.72 -0.95
C ASP A 233 -17.98 18.57 -0.15
N CYS A 234 -16.66 18.51 -0.19
CA CYS A 234 -15.87 17.47 0.42
C CYS A 234 -15.57 17.81 1.89
N CYS A 235 -16.41 17.35 2.77
CA CYS A 235 -16.39 17.77 4.16
C CYS A 235 -16.33 16.60 5.14
N ASP A 236 -16.72 16.87 6.34
CA ASP A 236 -16.68 16.03 7.53
C ASP A 236 -17.35 14.66 7.35
N GLU A 237 -18.23 14.53 6.36
CA GLU A 237 -18.85 13.26 5.95
C GLU A 237 -17.82 12.18 5.58
N ALA A 238 -16.69 12.55 4.98
CA ALA A 238 -15.60 11.60 4.70
C ALA A 238 -15.02 11.03 6.00
N GLY A 239 -14.92 11.85 7.06
CA GLY A 239 -14.51 11.42 8.38
C GLY A 239 -15.49 10.40 8.98
N GLN A 240 -16.80 10.65 8.84
CA GLN A 240 -17.83 9.72 9.31
C GLN A 240 -17.78 8.37 8.57
N ILE A 241 -17.57 8.38 7.25
CA ILE A 241 -17.41 7.12 6.49
C ILE A 241 -16.20 6.34 6.98
N LEU A 242 -15.08 7.00 7.25
CA LEU A 242 -13.90 6.33 7.81
C LEU A 242 -14.17 5.74 9.21
N TYR A 243 -14.96 6.41 10.04
CA TYR A 243 -15.41 5.88 11.33
C TYR A 243 -16.23 4.59 11.13
N ASP A 244 -17.25 4.64 10.28
CA ASP A 244 -18.14 3.50 10.03
C ASP A 244 -17.38 2.32 9.40
N ALA A 245 -16.47 2.60 8.49
CA ALA A 245 -15.57 1.60 7.88
C ALA A 245 -14.68 0.92 8.93
N TRP A 246 -14.17 1.68 9.90
CA TRP A 246 -13.40 1.11 10.99
C TRP A 246 -14.24 0.21 11.90
N GLN A 247 -15.48 0.61 12.23
CA GLN A 247 -16.40 -0.24 13.00
C GLN A 247 -16.72 -1.55 12.28
N CYS A 248 -16.90 -1.52 10.95
CA CYS A 248 -17.08 -2.72 10.13
C CYS A 248 -15.81 -3.59 10.13
N LYS A 249 -14.64 -2.96 9.91
CA LYS A 249 -13.37 -3.68 9.83
C LYS A 249 -13.03 -4.43 11.12
N LYS A 250 -13.27 -3.84 12.28
CA LYS A 250 -13.04 -4.50 13.59
C LYS A 250 -13.83 -5.80 13.76
N LYS A 251 -14.99 -5.94 13.06
CA LYS A 251 -15.82 -7.16 13.13
C LYS A 251 -15.27 -8.32 12.29
N LEU A 252 -14.26 -8.11 11.45
CA LEU A 252 -13.68 -9.16 10.58
C LEU A 252 -12.76 -10.12 11.34
N SER A 253 -12.04 -9.64 12.35
CA SER A 253 -11.14 -10.43 13.20
C SER A 253 -10.85 -9.69 14.50
N GLU A 254 -10.72 -10.42 15.59
CA GLU A 254 -10.38 -9.86 16.91
C GLU A 254 -8.95 -9.28 16.96
N LYS A 255 -8.07 -9.72 16.04
CA LYS A 255 -6.69 -9.24 15.95
C LYS A 255 -6.53 -7.89 15.27
N ILE A 256 -7.59 -7.36 14.64
CA ILE A 256 -7.55 -6.07 13.91
C ILE A 256 -7.40 -4.89 14.86
N SER A 257 -7.94 -4.97 16.08
CA SER A 257 -7.75 -3.97 17.12
C SER A 257 -7.24 -4.58 18.42
N SER A 258 -6.92 -3.73 19.37
CA SER A 258 -6.53 -4.12 20.73
C SER A 258 -6.93 -3.01 21.68
N PRO A 259 -7.00 -3.25 23.01
CA PRO A 259 -7.32 -2.19 23.98
C PRO A 259 -6.41 -0.96 23.88
N ALA A 260 -5.13 -1.15 23.51
CA ALA A 260 -4.19 -0.05 23.30
C ALA A 260 -4.55 0.78 22.05
N ILE A 261 -4.89 0.11 20.94
CA ILE A 261 -5.32 0.76 19.70
C ILE A 261 -6.66 1.46 19.90
N ASP A 262 -7.63 0.82 20.56
CA ASP A 262 -8.94 1.42 20.84
C ASP A 262 -8.81 2.65 21.73
N LYS A 263 -7.93 2.62 22.75
CA LYS A 263 -7.62 3.79 23.58
C LYS A 263 -7.01 4.92 22.77
N MET A 264 -6.01 4.61 21.92
CA MET A 264 -5.36 5.59 21.04
C MET A 264 -6.38 6.23 20.07
N TYR A 265 -7.24 5.42 19.48
CA TYR A 265 -8.29 5.87 18.58
C TYR A 265 -9.28 6.78 19.30
N GLN A 266 -9.77 6.38 20.48
CA GLN A 266 -10.71 7.17 21.28
C GLN A 266 -10.11 8.51 21.69
N GLN A 267 -8.84 8.52 22.09
CA GLN A 267 -8.10 9.74 22.44
C GLN A 267 -8.06 10.75 21.28
N ALA A 268 -7.89 10.27 20.04
CA ALA A 268 -7.94 11.12 18.84
C ALA A 268 -9.38 11.65 18.59
N CYS A 269 -10.40 10.81 18.75
CA CYS A 269 -11.80 11.21 18.57
C CYS A 269 -12.26 12.22 19.62
N ASP A 270 -11.91 12.03 20.90
CA ASP A 270 -12.23 12.95 21.99
C ASP A 270 -11.59 14.34 21.78
N ALA A 271 -10.46 14.39 21.09
CA ALA A 271 -9.77 15.63 20.74
C ALA A 271 -10.30 16.29 19.45
N GLY A 272 -11.21 15.64 18.73
CA GLY A 272 -11.90 16.22 17.56
C GLY A 272 -11.65 15.53 16.22
N ALA A 273 -11.07 14.31 16.20
CA ALA A 273 -11.05 13.49 14.98
C ALA A 273 -12.48 12.97 14.71
N LEU A 274 -12.93 13.05 13.46
CA LEU A 274 -14.27 12.61 13.04
C LEU A 274 -14.32 11.11 12.74
N GLY A 275 -13.20 10.50 12.45
CA GLY A 275 -13.06 9.09 12.17
C GLY A 275 -11.64 8.74 11.77
N GLY A 276 -11.44 7.45 11.48
CA GLY A 276 -10.11 6.96 11.11
C GLY A 276 -10.04 5.45 11.21
N LYS A 277 -8.85 4.91 11.00
CA LYS A 277 -8.59 3.46 11.02
C LYS A 277 -7.11 3.15 11.18
N ILE A 278 -6.80 1.94 11.60
CA ILE A 278 -5.45 1.42 11.42
C ILE A 278 -5.22 1.09 9.93
N SER A 279 -4.11 1.57 9.39
CA SER A 279 -3.70 1.34 8.02
C SER A 279 -3.36 -0.14 7.77
N GLY A 280 -3.61 -0.63 6.55
CA GLY A 280 -3.31 -2.01 6.15
C GLY A 280 -4.21 -3.06 6.82
N ALA A 281 -3.65 -4.19 7.22
CA ALA A 281 -4.39 -5.32 7.82
C ALA A 281 -5.03 -4.99 9.18
N GLY A 282 -4.47 -4.06 9.92
CA GLY A 282 -4.84 -3.77 11.30
C GLY A 282 -3.80 -4.26 12.30
N GLY A 283 -4.13 -4.22 13.59
CA GLY A 283 -3.30 -4.75 14.67
C GLY A 283 -2.07 -3.92 15.04
N GLY A 284 -1.76 -2.83 14.32
CA GLY A 284 -0.61 -1.96 14.56
C GLY A 284 -0.19 -1.17 13.32
N GLY A 285 1.01 -0.64 13.32
CA GLY A 285 1.51 0.23 12.27
C GLY A 285 1.08 1.68 12.45
N PHE A 286 0.26 2.23 11.55
CA PHE A 286 -0.16 3.62 11.59
C PHE A 286 -1.67 3.76 11.80
N LEU A 287 -2.06 4.64 12.71
CA LEU A 287 -3.42 5.14 12.84
C LEU A 287 -3.60 6.35 11.93
N LEU A 288 -4.47 6.21 10.94
CA LEU A 288 -4.97 7.31 10.11
C LEU A 288 -6.21 7.89 10.76
N VAL A 289 -6.28 9.22 10.91
CA VAL A 289 -7.49 9.92 11.38
C VAL A 289 -7.80 11.11 10.48
N TYR A 290 -9.09 11.33 10.24
CA TYR A 290 -9.61 12.52 9.59
C TYR A 290 -9.91 13.58 10.65
N VAL A 291 -9.28 14.73 10.52
CA VAL A 291 -9.35 15.82 11.52
C VAL A 291 -9.57 17.15 10.81
N PRO A 292 -10.71 17.82 10.99
CA PRO A 292 -10.93 19.17 10.50
C PRO A 292 -9.78 20.09 10.92
N ARG A 293 -9.39 20.98 10.02
CA ARG A 293 -8.16 21.78 10.16
C ARG A 293 -8.08 22.54 11.50
N GLU A 294 -9.19 23.08 11.97
CA GLU A 294 -9.28 23.83 13.21
C GLU A 294 -9.11 22.94 14.46
N LYS A 295 -9.27 21.62 14.35
CA LYS A 295 -9.11 20.65 15.44
C LYS A 295 -7.71 20.01 15.48
N GLN A 296 -6.91 20.17 14.43
CA GLN A 296 -5.64 19.44 14.30
C GLN A 296 -4.65 19.71 15.43
N ASN A 297 -4.57 20.96 15.91
CA ASN A 297 -3.69 21.30 17.04
C ASN A 297 -4.13 20.59 18.32
N ALA A 298 -5.42 20.49 18.59
CA ALA A 298 -5.96 19.78 19.74
C ALA A 298 -5.67 18.27 19.65
N VAL A 299 -5.88 17.67 18.48
CA VAL A 299 -5.56 16.24 18.25
C VAL A 299 -4.06 15.98 18.38
N ARG A 300 -3.19 16.78 17.78
CA ARG A 300 -1.72 16.64 17.95
C ARG A 300 -1.30 16.79 19.41
N ALA A 301 -1.88 17.71 20.15
CA ALA A 301 -1.59 17.87 21.57
C ALA A 301 -2.05 16.66 22.41
N ALA A 302 -3.23 16.12 22.10
CA ALA A 302 -3.72 14.90 22.73
C ALA A 302 -2.85 13.69 22.39
N MET A 303 -2.40 13.59 21.15
CA MET A 303 -1.61 12.47 20.62
C MET A 303 -0.09 12.63 20.75
N LYS A 304 0.39 13.56 21.59
CA LYS A 304 1.81 13.93 21.74
C LYS A 304 2.77 12.77 22.06
N ASP A 305 2.25 11.70 22.67
CA ASP A 305 3.03 10.51 23.02
C ASP A 305 3.22 9.55 21.81
N TYR A 306 2.57 9.82 20.68
CA TYR A 306 2.69 9.07 19.46
C TYR A 306 3.40 9.92 18.40
N ARG A 307 4.22 9.25 17.57
CA ARG A 307 4.95 9.94 16.52
C ARG A 307 3.99 10.35 15.40
N ASP A 308 3.82 11.66 15.19
CA ASP A 308 3.15 12.22 14.00
C ASP A 308 4.01 11.97 12.76
N PHE A 309 3.40 11.50 11.68
CA PHE A 309 4.05 11.17 10.42
C PHE A 309 3.41 11.98 9.27
N PRO A 310 3.91 13.19 9.01
CA PRO A 310 3.36 14.06 7.98
C PRO A 310 3.50 13.45 6.58
N PHE A 311 2.46 13.58 5.79
CA PHE A 311 2.45 13.12 4.40
C PHE A 311 1.57 14.03 3.53
N MET A 312 1.75 13.92 2.21
CA MET A 312 0.88 14.49 1.19
C MET A 312 0.40 13.40 0.24
N LEU A 313 -0.76 13.63 -0.40
CA LEU A 313 -1.25 12.75 -1.46
C LEU A 313 -0.36 12.91 -2.70
N ASP A 314 0.14 11.79 -3.23
CA ASP A 314 0.97 11.76 -4.42
C ASP A 314 0.12 11.40 -5.65
N PRO A 315 0.30 12.07 -6.79
CA PRO A 315 -0.39 11.73 -8.04
C PRO A 315 0.24 10.54 -8.78
N ASP A 316 1.50 10.20 -8.49
CA ASP A 316 2.29 9.26 -9.27
C ASP A 316 2.26 7.84 -8.71
N GLY A 317 2.42 6.86 -9.60
CA GLY A 317 2.77 5.48 -9.26
C GLY A 317 4.29 5.26 -9.35
N SER A 318 4.68 3.99 -9.50
CA SER A 318 6.10 3.64 -9.67
C SER A 318 6.70 4.29 -10.91
N LYS A 319 7.80 5.00 -10.75
CA LYS A 319 8.49 5.71 -11.84
C LYS A 319 10.00 5.55 -11.77
N ILE A 320 10.65 5.65 -12.92
CA ILE A 320 12.10 5.70 -13.02
C ILE A 320 12.54 7.15 -12.86
N ILE A 321 13.23 7.47 -11.78
CA ILE A 321 13.72 8.82 -11.48
C ILE A 321 15.18 9.04 -11.90
N PHE A 322 15.93 7.96 -12.14
CA PHE A 322 17.28 8.03 -12.66
C PHE A 322 17.54 6.87 -13.62
N ASN A 323 18.03 7.18 -14.81
CA ASN A 323 18.38 6.21 -15.84
C ASN A 323 19.68 6.65 -16.53
N MET A 324 20.81 6.15 -16.04
CA MET A 324 22.10 6.31 -16.72
C MET A 324 22.51 4.96 -17.30
N ARG A 325 22.17 4.74 -18.56
CA ARG A 325 22.74 3.65 -19.36
C ARG A 325 24.03 4.11 -19.98
N ARG A 326 25.08 3.34 -19.82
CA ARG A 326 26.21 3.45 -20.74
C ARG A 326 25.75 2.75 -22.03
N ALA A 327 25.58 3.53 -23.09
CA ALA A 327 25.49 2.97 -24.41
C ALA A 327 26.83 2.25 -24.68
N TYR A 328 26.83 0.94 -24.62
CA TYR A 328 27.98 0.19 -25.15
C TYR A 328 27.90 0.34 -26.66
N TRP A 329 28.82 1.11 -27.20
CA TRP A 329 29.12 1.09 -28.62
C TRP A 329 29.64 -0.31 -28.91
N LYS A 330 28.82 -1.20 -29.45
CA LYS A 330 29.22 -2.43 -30.08
C LYS A 330 29.50 -2.16 -31.56
#